data_a4c5bf2dfaf014b580377e513ac75a47
#
_entry.id   a4c5bf2dfaf014b580377e513ac75a47
#
_cell.length_a   1.000
_cell.length_b   1.000
_cell.length_c   1.000
_cell.angle_alpha   90.00
_cell.angle_beta   90.00
_cell.angle_gamma   90.00
#
_symmetry.space_group_name_H-M   'P 1'
#
loop_
_entity.id
_entity.type
_entity.pdbx_description
1 polymer ?
#
loop_
_entity_poly.entity_id
_entity_poly.type
_entity_poly.pdbx_seq_one_letter_code
_entity_poly.pdbx_strand_id
1 'polypeptide(L)'
;MELKVIAYARNGHTDKFGIPRQSREGSPILTRIVFEPEYRVAEALRGIEGYSHLWLIWGFNTTDWSPTVRPPRLGGNKRMGVFATRSPFRPNPIGLSSVKLMGVEKGESGGLELIVSGADVLDGTPIYDIKPYLSFSDSHEDARNGFAEESKDYKLTVDWSEMAFERRDKEAIEYILSQDPRPGYQDDPAREYKLDYAGWTVTFVVEGRKVIVHKMERKS
;
A
#
# COMPACT_ATOMS: atom_id res chain seq x y z
N MET A 1 -5.68 -24.38 11.97
CA MET A 1 -4.29 -23.88 11.88
C MET A 1 -4.31 -22.44 12.34
N GLU A 2 -3.52 -22.07 13.31
CA GLU A 2 -3.36 -20.69 13.76
C GLU A 2 -2.21 -20.04 12.99
N LEU A 3 -2.41 -18.83 12.46
CA LEU A 3 -1.37 -18.09 11.78
C LEU A 3 -0.49 -17.38 12.80
N LYS A 4 0.83 -17.55 12.67
CA LYS A 4 1.81 -16.81 13.47
C LYS A 4 2.25 -15.55 12.76
N VAL A 5 2.42 -14.46 13.49
CA VAL A 5 3.07 -13.27 12.97
C VAL A 5 4.57 -13.51 12.94
N ILE A 6 5.17 -13.44 11.75
CA ILE A 6 6.62 -13.63 11.59
C ILE A 6 7.39 -12.32 11.51
N ALA A 7 6.72 -11.24 11.10
CA ALA A 7 7.33 -9.93 10.93
C ALA A 7 6.26 -8.84 10.97
N TYR A 8 6.70 -7.58 11.04
CA TYR A 8 5.85 -6.40 10.87
C TYR A 8 6.39 -5.51 9.75
N ALA A 9 5.47 -4.93 8.97
CA ALA A 9 5.80 -3.87 8.04
C ALA A 9 6.07 -2.56 8.80
N ARG A 10 7.13 -1.82 8.40
CA ARG A 10 7.48 -0.50 8.93
C ARG A 10 7.67 0.47 7.77
N ASN A 11 6.86 1.51 7.74
CA ASN A 11 6.86 2.53 6.69
C ASN A 11 6.27 3.87 7.16
N GLY A 12 6.08 4.81 6.25
CA GLY A 12 5.50 6.13 6.55
C GLY A 12 3.97 6.19 6.56
N HIS A 13 3.26 5.09 6.24
CA HIS A 13 1.80 5.06 6.20
C HIS A 13 1.20 4.89 7.59
N THR A 14 0.94 6.01 8.27
CA THR A 14 0.35 6.02 9.63
C THR A 14 -1.18 6.08 9.62
N ASP A 15 -1.80 6.39 8.48
CA ASP A 15 -3.24 6.47 8.28
C ASP A 15 -3.70 5.66 7.06
N LYS A 16 -4.90 5.07 7.16
CA LYS A 16 -5.54 4.31 6.07
C LYS A 16 -5.84 5.14 4.83
N PHE A 17 -6.02 6.45 4.98
CA PHE A 17 -6.39 7.35 3.88
C PHE A 17 -5.33 7.43 2.77
N GLY A 18 -4.04 7.35 3.12
CA GLY A 18 -2.92 7.47 2.19
C GLY A 18 -2.37 6.15 1.66
N ILE A 19 -2.95 4.99 2.02
CA ILE A 19 -2.43 3.71 1.54
C ILE A 19 -2.78 3.52 0.06
N PRO A 20 -1.82 3.16 -0.81
CA PRO A 20 -2.11 2.71 -2.16
C PRO A 20 -3.10 1.56 -2.16
N ARG A 21 -4.10 1.59 -3.02
CA ARG A 21 -5.17 0.56 -3.05
C ARG A 21 -4.71 -0.81 -3.54
N GLN A 22 -3.54 -0.86 -4.14
CA GLN A 22 -2.91 -2.07 -4.69
C GLN A 22 -1.40 -1.88 -4.62
N SER A 23 -0.68 -2.95 -4.36
CA SER A 23 0.76 -2.98 -4.59
C SER A 23 1.05 -2.67 -6.06
N ARG A 24 2.02 -1.80 -6.33
CA ARG A 24 2.40 -1.41 -7.69
C ARG A 24 3.90 -1.27 -7.81
N GLU A 25 4.41 -1.73 -8.92
CA GLU A 25 5.79 -1.45 -9.33
C GLU A 25 6.01 0.06 -9.54
N GLY A 26 7.22 0.53 -9.26
CA GLY A 26 7.59 1.96 -9.40
C GLY A 26 7.13 2.85 -8.25
N SER A 27 6.66 2.29 -7.15
CA SER A 27 6.41 3.06 -5.93
C SER A 27 7.74 3.57 -5.33
N PRO A 28 7.89 4.86 -5.02
CA PRO A 28 9.05 5.39 -4.32
C PRO A 28 9.05 5.07 -2.83
N ILE A 29 7.96 4.48 -2.32
CA ILE A 29 7.76 4.22 -0.91
C ILE A 29 8.44 2.91 -0.54
N LEU A 30 9.39 3.01 0.39
CA LEU A 30 10.08 1.85 0.94
C LEU A 30 9.38 1.38 2.22
N THR A 31 9.26 0.07 2.35
CA THR A 31 8.77 -0.60 3.55
C THR A 31 9.85 -1.55 4.05
N ARG A 32 10.17 -1.46 5.35
CA ARG A 32 11.04 -2.41 6.03
C ARG A 32 10.18 -3.54 6.59
N ILE A 33 10.57 -4.77 6.33
CA ILE A 33 9.96 -5.97 6.94
C ILE A 33 10.85 -6.39 8.08
N VAL A 34 10.38 -6.11 9.30
CA VAL A 34 11.12 -6.32 10.55
C VAL A 34 10.64 -7.61 11.19
N PHE A 35 11.49 -8.62 11.20
CA PHE A 35 11.14 -9.94 11.74
C PHE A 35 10.98 -9.92 13.26
N GLU A 36 10.07 -10.73 13.77
CA GLU A 36 9.97 -11.05 15.18
C GLU A 36 11.25 -11.76 15.69
N PRO A 37 11.64 -11.59 16.96
CA PRO A 37 12.88 -12.16 17.50
C PRO A 37 13.08 -13.66 17.21
N GLU A 38 12.01 -14.44 17.28
CA GLU A 38 12.01 -15.88 17.01
C GLU A 38 12.42 -16.21 15.56
N TYR A 39 12.11 -15.30 14.61
CA TYR A 39 12.30 -15.52 13.16
C TYR A 39 13.48 -14.72 12.58
N ARG A 40 14.29 -14.03 13.41
CA ARG A 40 15.50 -13.29 12.99
C ARG A 40 16.68 -14.24 12.72
N VAL A 41 16.45 -15.22 11.87
CA VAL A 41 17.43 -16.27 11.54
C VAL A 41 17.97 -15.99 10.14
N ALA A 42 19.25 -15.64 10.04
CA ALA A 42 19.87 -15.27 8.75
C ALA A 42 19.79 -16.39 7.71
N GLU A 43 19.85 -17.64 8.14
CA GLU A 43 19.71 -18.80 7.29
C GLU A 43 18.35 -18.88 6.57
N ALA A 44 17.29 -18.37 7.19
CA ALA A 44 15.95 -18.34 6.59
C ALA A 44 15.87 -17.38 5.39
N LEU A 45 16.79 -16.43 5.30
CA LEU A 45 16.89 -15.46 4.19
C LEU A 45 17.91 -15.87 3.14
N ARG A 46 18.60 -17.01 3.32
CA ARG A 46 19.63 -17.45 2.38
C ARG A 46 19.04 -17.67 0.98
N GLY A 47 19.57 -16.92 0.00
CA GLY A 47 19.15 -17.00 -1.40
C GLY A 47 18.01 -16.07 -1.78
N ILE A 48 17.43 -15.31 -0.84
CA ILE A 48 16.30 -14.41 -1.12
C ILE A 48 16.69 -13.28 -2.10
N GLU A 49 17.94 -12.83 -2.07
CA GLU A 49 18.46 -11.78 -2.95
C GLU A 49 18.55 -12.20 -4.42
N GLY A 50 18.39 -13.51 -4.72
CA GLY A 50 18.25 -14.02 -6.08
C GLY A 50 16.90 -13.70 -6.71
N TYR A 51 15.93 -13.18 -5.95
CA TYR A 51 14.59 -12.84 -6.43
C TYR A 51 14.39 -11.34 -6.47
N SER A 52 13.81 -10.85 -7.56
CA SER A 52 13.47 -9.43 -7.72
C SER A 52 12.17 -9.03 -6.99
N HIS A 53 11.24 -9.97 -6.85
CA HIS A 53 9.92 -9.73 -6.25
C HIS A 53 9.57 -10.84 -5.25
N LEU A 54 8.76 -10.43 -4.27
CA LEU A 54 8.26 -11.31 -3.21
C LEU A 54 6.74 -11.16 -3.08
N TRP A 55 6.08 -12.25 -2.69
CA TRP A 55 4.74 -12.22 -2.13
C TRP A 55 4.82 -11.96 -0.62
N LEU A 56 4.10 -10.95 -0.16
CA LEU A 56 3.80 -10.76 1.26
C LEU A 56 2.39 -11.25 1.54
N ILE A 57 2.24 -12.14 2.51
CA ILE A 57 0.97 -12.61 3.06
C ILE A 57 0.80 -11.96 4.42
N TRP A 58 -0.23 -11.14 4.59
CA TRP A 58 -0.37 -10.25 5.73
C TRP A 58 -1.81 -10.15 6.24
N GLY A 59 -2.01 -9.57 7.43
CA GLY A 59 -3.30 -9.46 8.07
C GLY A 59 -3.89 -8.06 8.00
N PHE A 60 -5.16 -7.96 7.63
CA PHE A 60 -5.92 -6.73 7.83
C PHE A 60 -6.33 -6.57 9.29
N ASN A 61 -6.29 -5.33 9.79
CA ASN A 61 -6.83 -4.99 11.11
C ASN A 61 -8.35 -4.75 11.02
N THR A 62 -9.10 -5.81 10.76
CA THR A 62 -10.57 -5.83 10.79
C THR A 62 -11.05 -7.25 11.05
N THR A 63 -12.19 -7.37 11.74
CA THR A 63 -12.86 -8.65 11.99
C THR A 63 -14.24 -8.72 11.35
N ASP A 64 -14.67 -7.63 10.70
CA ASP A 64 -15.99 -7.55 10.10
C ASP A 64 -16.05 -8.36 8.81
N TRP A 65 -17.07 -9.19 8.69
CA TRP A 65 -17.36 -9.95 7.49
C TRP A 65 -18.61 -9.42 6.79
N SER A 66 -18.55 -9.30 5.46
CA SER A 66 -19.72 -8.95 4.64
C SER A 66 -19.70 -9.70 3.32
N PRO A 67 -20.80 -10.34 2.91
CA PRO A 67 -20.86 -11.09 1.64
C PRO A 67 -20.73 -10.19 0.42
N THR A 68 -21.04 -8.89 0.54
CA THR A 68 -20.92 -7.92 -0.54
C THR A 68 -20.31 -6.62 -0.04
N VAL A 69 -19.53 -5.97 -0.90
CA VAL A 69 -18.86 -4.68 -0.61
C VAL A 69 -19.12 -3.69 -1.73
N ARG A 70 -18.79 -2.41 -1.50
CA ARG A 70 -18.84 -1.34 -2.49
C ARG A 70 -17.39 -0.97 -2.88
N PRO A 71 -16.89 -1.45 -4.03
CA PRO A 71 -15.57 -1.06 -4.49
C PRO A 71 -15.51 0.45 -4.76
N PRO A 72 -14.49 1.17 -4.25
CA PRO A 72 -14.47 2.64 -4.29
C PRO A 72 -14.56 3.23 -5.70
N ARG A 73 -14.08 2.52 -6.73
CA ARG A 73 -14.01 3.01 -8.12
C ARG A 73 -15.16 2.53 -9.02
N LEU A 74 -16.16 1.84 -8.48
CA LEU A 74 -17.38 1.45 -9.21
C LEU A 74 -18.54 2.43 -9.01
N GLY A 75 -18.27 3.73 -8.84
CA GLY A 75 -19.30 4.76 -8.72
C GLY A 75 -20.09 4.72 -7.40
N GLY A 76 -19.58 4.09 -6.36
CA GLY A 76 -20.09 4.16 -4.98
C GLY A 76 -21.38 3.39 -4.68
N ASN A 77 -22.25 3.13 -5.67
CA ASN A 77 -23.56 2.49 -5.48
C ASN A 77 -23.61 1.02 -5.87
N LYS A 78 -22.69 0.56 -6.72
CA LYS A 78 -22.66 -0.83 -7.19
C LYS A 78 -22.02 -1.74 -6.15
N ARG A 79 -22.74 -2.76 -5.71
CA ARG A 79 -22.21 -3.79 -4.81
C ARG A 79 -21.62 -4.95 -5.61
N MET A 80 -20.52 -5.49 -5.11
CA MET A 80 -19.84 -6.67 -5.66
C MET A 80 -19.74 -7.74 -4.57
N GLY A 81 -19.76 -9.01 -4.95
CA GLY A 81 -19.42 -10.09 -4.04
C GLY A 81 -17.99 -9.91 -3.49
N VAL A 82 -17.80 -10.12 -2.18
CA VAL A 82 -16.50 -9.89 -1.54
C VAL A 82 -15.37 -10.70 -2.19
N PHE A 83 -15.67 -11.91 -2.66
CA PHE A 83 -14.68 -12.78 -3.32
C PHE A 83 -14.32 -12.34 -4.75
N ALA A 84 -15.11 -11.45 -5.35
CA ALA A 84 -14.77 -10.77 -6.60
C ALA A 84 -13.98 -9.48 -6.37
N THR A 85 -13.52 -9.21 -5.15
CA THR A 85 -12.76 -8.00 -4.77
C THR A 85 -11.55 -8.37 -3.91
N ARG A 86 -10.68 -7.41 -3.64
CA ARG A 86 -9.59 -7.51 -2.64
C ARG A 86 -9.93 -6.79 -1.33
N SER A 87 -11.23 -6.62 -1.04
CA SER A 87 -11.71 -6.00 0.20
C SER A 87 -11.29 -6.79 1.44
N PRO A 88 -11.00 -6.10 2.57
CA PRO A 88 -10.67 -6.75 3.84
C PRO A 88 -11.85 -7.45 4.53
N PHE A 89 -13.10 -7.13 4.17
CA PHE A 89 -14.31 -7.66 4.82
C PHE A 89 -14.59 -9.12 4.46
N ARG A 90 -13.57 -9.96 4.61
CA ARG A 90 -13.55 -11.39 4.28
C ARG A 90 -13.65 -12.24 5.56
N PRO A 91 -14.10 -13.51 5.47
CA PRO A 91 -14.07 -14.42 6.63
C PRO A 91 -12.68 -14.57 7.24
N ASN A 92 -11.65 -14.61 6.39
CA ASN A 92 -10.24 -14.54 6.77
C ASN A 92 -9.66 -13.25 6.17
N PRO A 93 -9.44 -12.20 6.97
CA PRO A 93 -8.99 -10.90 6.48
C PRO A 93 -7.49 -10.91 6.16
N ILE A 94 -7.11 -11.75 5.19
CA ILE A 94 -5.73 -11.92 4.73
C ILE A 94 -5.53 -11.09 3.46
N GLY A 95 -4.43 -10.33 3.43
CA GLY A 95 -3.92 -9.59 2.29
C GLY A 95 -2.81 -10.35 1.57
N LEU A 96 -2.64 -10.05 0.29
CA LEU A 96 -1.59 -10.58 -0.58
C LEU A 96 -1.05 -9.44 -1.44
N SER A 97 0.25 -9.16 -1.33
CA SER A 97 0.91 -8.09 -2.07
C SER A 97 2.15 -8.59 -2.76
N SER A 98 2.28 -8.38 -4.06
CA SER A 98 3.55 -8.54 -4.77
C SER A 98 4.37 -7.26 -4.58
N VAL A 99 5.57 -7.39 -4.04
CA VAL A 99 6.47 -6.27 -3.75
C VAL A 99 7.83 -6.49 -4.40
N LYS A 100 8.50 -5.39 -4.78
CA LYS A 100 9.87 -5.46 -5.29
C LYS A 100 10.84 -5.55 -4.13
N LEU A 101 11.74 -6.52 -4.13
CA LEU A 101 12.85 -6.60 -3.18
C LEU A 101 13.91 -5.58 -3.57
N MET A 102 14.21 -4.67 -2.66
CA MET A 102 15.24 -3.64 -2.83
C MET A 102 16.58 -4.05 -2.21
N GLY A 103 16.55 -4.91 -1.20
CA GLY A 103 17.73 -5.44 -0.54
C GLY A 103 17.44 -6.08 0.81
N VAL A 104 18.50 -6.61 1.40
CA VAL A 104 18.53 -7.13 2.77
C VAL A 104 19.51 -6.28 3.56
N GLU A 105 19.06 -5.69 4.66
CA GLU A 105 19.88 -4.79 5.47
C GLU A 105 19.89 -5.24 6.93
N LYS A 106 20.95 -4.85 7.65
CA LYS A 106 20.98 -4.99 9.10
C LYS A 106 20.10 -3.92 9.73
N GLY A 107 19.08 -4.35 10.46
CA GLY A 107 18.16 -3.46 11.16
C GLY A 107 18.70 -2.99 12.52
N GLU A 108 18.09 -1.94 13.06
CA GLU A 108 18.38 -1.41 14.41
C GLU A 108 18.08 -2.45 15.50
N SER A 109 17.14 -3.33 15.27
CA SER A 109 16.76 -4.44 16.16
C SER A 109 17.81 -5.56 16.26
N GLY A 110 18.91 -5.45 15.49
CA GLY A 110 20.06 -6.37 15.51
C GLY A 110 19.94 -7.60 14.59
N GLY A 111 18.83 -7.75 13.86
CA GLY A 111 18.62 -8.79 12.86
C GLY A 111 18.67 -8.26 11.42
N LEU A 112 18.57 -9.17 10.45
CA LEU A 112 18.36 -8.80 9.05
C LEU A 112 16.90 -8.40 8.82
N GLU A 113 16.69 -7.38 8.01
CA GLU A 113 15.39 -6.88 7.57
C GLU A 113 15.34 -6.86 6.04
N LEU A 114 14.16 -7.07 5.47
CA LEU A 114 13.97 -6.89 4.04
C LEU A 114 13.53 -5.47 3.77
N ILE A 115 14.13 -4.85 2.76
CA ILE A 115 13.67 -3.57 2.22
C ILE A 115 12.89 -3.86 0.95
N VAL A 116 11.63 -3.47 0.92
CA VAL A 116 10.75 -3.69 -0.23
C VAL A 116 10.10 -2.39 -0.70
N SER A 117 9.75 -2.33 -1.97
CA SER A 117 8.99 -1.23 -2.57
C SER A 117 7.65 -1.74 -3.09
N GLY A 118 6.63 -0.88 -3.07
CA GLY A 118 5.31 -1.18 -3.62
C GLY A 118 4.34 -1.86 -2.65
N ALA A 119 4.69 -1.99 -1.36
CA ALA A 119 3.76 -2.51 -0.36
C ALA A 119 2.59 -1.53 -0.14
N ASP A 120 1.37 -2.10 -0.09
CA ASP A 120 0.10 -1.39 0.11
C ASP A 120 -0.45 -1.64 1.52
N VAL A 121 0.41 -1.52 2.52
CA VAL A 121 0.13 -1.84 3.92
C VAL A 121 0.42 -0.66 4.86
N LEU A 122 -0.30 -0.60 5.97
CA LEU A 122 -0.04 0.34 7.07
C LEU A 122 1.27 0.00 7.79
N ASP A 123 1.86 1.02 8.43
CA ASP A 123 2.86 0.79 9.47
C ASP A 123 2.30 -0.13 10.56
N GLY A 124 3.10 -1.08 11.00
CA GLY A 124 2.70 -2.08 11.99
C GLY A 124 1.83 -3.22 11.47
N THR A 125 1.59 -3.34 10.15
CA THR A 125 0.84 -4.48 9.61
C THR A 125 1.57 -5.80 9.86
N PRO A 126 0.88 -6.82 10.42
CA PRO A 126 1.48 -8.13 10.67
C PRO A 126 1.67 -8.91 9.37
N ILE A 127 2.85 -9.49 9.20
CA ILE A 127 3.22 -10.38 8.09
C ILE A 127 3.19 -11.82 8.61
N TYR A 128 2.50 -12.68 7.89
CA TYR A 128 2.35 -14.10 8.25
C TYR A 128 3.26 -15.02 7.43
N ASP A 129 3.58 -14.63 6.18
CA ASP A 129 4.46 -15.42 5.33
C ASP A 129 5.09 -14.56 4.23
N ILE A 130 6.23 -14.99 3.72
CA ILE A 130 6.96 -14.37 2.62
C ILE A 130 7.34 -15.48 1.65
N LYS A 131 7.02 -15.30 0.37
CA LYS A 131 7.38 -16.25 -0.69
C LYS A 131 8.04 -15.54 -1.86
N PRO A 132 8.97 -16.16 -2.58
CA PRO A 132 9.46 -15.61 -3.83
C PRO A 132 8.32 -15.54 -4.88
N TYR A 133 8.30 -14.46 -5.66
CA TYR A 133 7.47 -14.35 -6.84
C TYR A 133 8.20 -15.02 -8.02
N LEU A 134 7.51 -15.92 -8.70
CA LEU A 134 8.02 -16.67 -9.84
C LEU A 134 7.23 -16.31 -11.09
N SER A 135 7.80 -15.48 -11.97
CA SER A 135 7.09 -14.96 -13.15
C SER A 135 6.50 -16.06 -14.05
N PHE A 136 7.19 -17.17 -14.18
CA PHE A 136 6.72 -18.30 -15.00
C PHE A 136 5.53 -19.05 -14.39
N SER A 137 5.26 -18.86 -13.09
CA SER A 137 4.16 -19.51 -12.34
C SER A 137 3.06 -18.51 -11.97
N ASP A 138 3.43 -17.29 -11.61
CA ASP A 138 2.55 -16.33 -10.97
C ASP A 138 1.98 -15.29 -11.95
N SER A 139 2.56 -15.16 -13.16
CA SER A 139 2.11 -14.22 -14.18
C SER A 139 1.23 -14.92 -15.23
N HIS A 140 0.08 -14.30 -15.52
CA HIS A 140 -0.83 -14.70 -16.59
C HIS A 140 -1.10 -13.50 -17.48
N GLU A 141 -0.48 -13.45 -18.65
CA GLU A 141 -0.58 -12.31 -19.59
C GLU A 141 -1.98 -12.12 -20.15
N ASP A 142 -2.76 -13.19 -20.27
CA ASP A 142 -4.13 -13.23 -20.76
C ASP A 142 -5.20 -13.05 -19.67
N ALA A 143 -4.79 -12.76 -18.43
CA ALA A 143 -5.70 -12.60 -17.31
C ALA A 143 -6.68 -11.43 -17.50
N ARG A 144 -7.97 -11.69 -17.30
CA ARG A 144 -9.00 -10.66 -17.31
C ARG A 144 -9.14 -10.00 -15.95
N ASN A 145 -9.13 -8.69 -15.91
CA ASN A 145 -9.13 -7.90 -14.67
C ASN A 145 -10.52 -7.55 -14.11
N GLY A 146 -11.60 -8.04 -14.77
CA GLY A 146 -12.96 -7.73 -14.35
C GLY A 146 -13.18 -6.21 -14.29
N PHE A 147 -13.88 -5.73 -13.26
CA PHE A 147 -14.14 -4.30 -13.09
C PHE A 147 -12.89 -3.42 -12.83
N ALA A 148 -11.78 -4.04 -12.46
CA ALA A 148 -10.54 -3.29 -12.20
C ALA A 148 -9.91 -2.75 -13.51
N GLU A 149 -10.26 -3.32 -14.67
CA GLU A 149 -9.79 -2.88 -15.98
C GLU A 149 -10.09 -1.39 -16.24
N GLU A 150 -11.30 -0.94 -15.90
CA GLU A 150 -11.75 0.43 -16.12
C GLU A 150 -10.96 1.48 -15.33
N SER A 151 -10.25 1.07 -14.27
CA SER A 151 -9.55 1.99 -13.36
C SER A 151 -8.04 1.77 -13.30
N LYS A 152 -7.48 0.87 -14.11
CA LYS A 152 -6.05 0.51 -14.05
C LYS A 152 -5.10 1.69 -14.28
N ASP A 153 -5.46 2.60 -15.20
CA ASP A 153 -4.65 3.74 -15.63
C ASP A 153 -5.11 5.06 -14.99
N TYR A 154 -6.03 5.00 -14.02
CA TYR A 154 -6.51 6.20 -13.36
C TYR A 154 -5.44 6.79 -12.46
N LYS A 155 -5.01 8.02 -12.78
CA LYS A 155 -4.08 8.83 -11.99
C LYS A 155 -4.50 10.30 -11.99
N LEU A 156 -4.21 11.01 -10.91
CA LEU A 156 -4.30 12.46 -10.80
C LEU A 156 -2.92 13.09 -11.05
N THR A 157 -2.92 14.30 -11.58
CA THR A 157 -1.72 15.16 -11.60
C THR A 157 -1.65 15.93 -10.28
N VAL A 158 -0.45 16.12 -9.73
CA VAL A 158 -0.25 16.83 -8.46
C VAL A 158 0.39 18.18 -8.74
N ASP A 159 -0.25 19.25 -8.26
CA ASP A 159 0.21 20.61 -8.38
C ASP A 159 0.71 21.13 -7.02
N TRP A 160 1.97 21.52 -7.00
CA TRP A 160 2.67 22.11 -5.86
C TRP A 160 2.93 23.61 -6.05
N SER A 161 2.28 24.25 -7.03
CA SER A 161 2.62 25.62 -7.50
C SER A 161 2.54 26.69 -6.40
N GLU A 162 1.72 26.47 -5.38
CA GLU A 162 1.59 27.38 -4.25
C GLU A 162 2.63 27.10 -3.13
N MET A 163 3.45 26.03 -3.29
CA MET A 163 4.42 25.62 -2.29
C MET A 163 5.77 25.29 -2.91
N ALA A 164 6.80 26.04 -2.57
CA ALA A 164 8.19 25.68 -2.80
C ALA A 164 8.60 24.63 -1.75
N PHE A 165 8.56 23.35 -2.12
CA PHE A 165 8.90 22.27 -1.23
C PHE A 165 9.86 21.27 -1.91
N GLU A 166 11.11 21.27 -1.47
CA GLU A 166 12.12 20.28 -1.86
C GLU A 166 12.47 19.42 -0.64
N ARG A 167 11.89 18.24 -0.55
CA ARG A 167 12.22 17.28 0.51
C ARG A 167 12.14 15.85 0.00
N ARG A 168 12.87 14.97 0.69
CA ARG A 168 12.92 13.52 0.44
C ARG A 168 11.53 12.85 0.40
N ASP A 169 10.58 13.38 1.19
CA ASP A 169 9.23 12.82 1.28
C ASP A 169 8.30 13.30 0.16
N LYS A 170 8.69 14.30 -0.64
CA LYS A 170 7.85 14.88 -1.71
C LYS A 170 7.43 13.83 -2.73
N GLU A 171 8.37 13.04 -3.21
CA GLU A 171 8.12 12.03 -4.23
C GLU A 171 7.14 10.96 -3.74
N ALA A 172 7.26 10.53 -2.48
CA ALA A 172 6.34 9.58 -1.87
C ALA A 172 4.94 10.17 -1.70
N ILE A 173 4.83 11.42 -1.22
CA ILE A 173 3.54 12.11 -1.06
C ILE A 173 2.89 12.34 -2.42
N GLU A 174 3.63 12.77 -3.42
CA GLU A 174 3.14 12.96 -4.79
C GLU A 174 2.62 11.64 -5.38
N TYR A 175 3.36 10.55 -5.18
CA TYR A 175 2.90 9.23 -5.57
C TYR A 175 1.56 8.86 -4.92
N ILE A 176 1.42 9.07 -3.60
CA ILE A 176 0.18 8.79 -2.86
C ILE A 176 -0.97 9.64 -3.41
N LEU A 177 -0.78 10.94 -3.54
CA LEU A 177 -1.79 11.88 -4.04
C LEU A 177 -2.22 11.54 -5.47
N SER A 178 -1.28 11.13 -6.32
CA SER A 178 -1.57 10.72 -7.69
C SER A 178 -2.50 9.50 -7.79
N GLN A 179 -2.54 8.65 -6.75
CA GLN A 179 -3.42 7.47 -6.69
C GLN A 179 -4.87 7.79 -6.26
N ASP A 180 -5.21 9.06 -6.07
CA ASP A 180 -6.51 9.54 -5.59
C ASP A 180 -6.94 8.87 -4.27
N PRO A 181 -6.43 9.32 -3.13
CA PRO A 181 -6.75 8.72 -1.84
C PRO A 181 -8.22 8.93 -1.41
N ARG A 182 -8.97 9.81 -2.07
CA ARG A 182 -10.35 10.13 -1.71
C ARG A 182 -11.26 8.90 -1.74
N PRO A 183 -12.28 8.83 -0.88
CA PRO A 183 -13.38 7.91 -1.06
C PRO A 183 -14.05 8.11 -2.42
N GLY A 184 -14.29 7.04 -3.17
CA GLY A 184 -14.78 7.10 -4.56
C GLY A 184 -16.18 7.71 -4.78
N TYR A 185 -16.91 8.02 -3.69
CA TYR A 185 -18.22 8.71 -3.72
C TYR A 185 -18.10 10.21 -3.43
N GLN A 186 -16.89 10.73 -3.20
CA GLN A 186 -16.66 12.15 -2.90
C GLN A 186 -16.09 12.84 -4.13
N ASP A 187 -16.87 13.71 -4.72
CA ASP A 187 -16.48 14.55 -5.87
C ASP A 187 -16.91 16.00 -5.64
N ASP A 188 -16.41 16.56 -4.54
CA ASP A 188 -16.63 17.96 -4.17
C ASP A 188 -15.29 18.73 -4.35
N PRO A 189 -15.16 19.60 -5.36
CA PRO A 189 -13.91 20.31 -5.64
C PRO A 189 -13.55 21.37 -4.58
N ALA A 190 -14.52 21.81 -3.76
CA ALA A 190 -14.27 22.78 -2.68
C ALA A 190 -13.84 22.10 -1.37
N ARG A 191 -13.91 20.78 -1.30
CA ARG A 191 -13.60 20.04 -0.08
C ARG A 191 -12.10 19.90 0.12
N GLU A 192 -11.62 20.34 1.28
CA GLU A 192 -10.27 20.07 1.73
C GLU A 192 -10.12 18.65 2.29
N TYR A 193 -9.05 17.99 1.90
CA TYR A 193 -8.63 16.69 2.39
C TYR A 193 -7.30 16.82 3.10
N LYS A 194 -7.07 15.92 4.07
CA LYS A 194 -5.79 15.83 4.79
C LYS A 194 -5.22 14.43 4.63
N LEU A 195 -3.93 14.37 4.31
CA LEU A 195 -3.14 13.15 4.21
C LEU A 195 -2.03 13.21 5.25
N ASP A 196 -1.94 12.19 6.09
CA ASP A 196 -0.84 12.01 7.02
C ASP A 196 0.16 10.97 6.48
N TYR A 197 1.42 11.38 6.31
CA TYR A 197 2.50 10.50 5.84
C TYR A 197 3.85 10.92 6.43
N ALA A 198 4.61 9.97 7.00
CA ALA A 198 5.98 10.15 7.52
C ALA A 198 6.13 11.38 8.45
N GLY A 199 5.13 11.63 9.31
CA GLY A 199 5.12 12.75 10.25
C GLY A 199 4.77 14.10 9.60
N TRP A 200 4.19 14.10 8.40
CA TRP A 200 3.64 15.26 7.72
C TRP A 200 2.12 15.16 7.62
N THR A 201 1.44 16.30 7.76
CA THR A 201 0.04 16.48 7.36
C THR A 201 0.00 17.36 6.12
N VAL A 202 -0.53 16.83 5.02
CA VAL A 202 -0.68 17.51 3.74
C VAL A 202 -2.14 17.84 3.52
N THR A 203 -2.47 19.13 3.33
CA THR A 203 -3.83 19.62 3.03
C THR A 203 -3.94 19.92 1.55
N PHE A 204 -4.96 19.38 0.90
CA PHE A 204 -5.16 19.52 -0.55
C PHE A 204 -6.63 19.50 -0.93
N VAL A 205 -6.93 20.01 -2.14
CA VAL A 205 -8.22 19.86 -2.83
C VAL A 205 -8.01 19.07 -4.12
N VAL A 206 -9.11 18.59 -4.72
CA VAL A 206 -9.06 17.92 -6.02
C VAL A 206 -10.07 18.56 -6.97
N GLU A 207 -9.57 19.10 -8.07
CA GLU A 207 -10.35 19.68 -9.14
C GLU A 207 -10.21 18.84 -10.41
N GLY A 208 -11.28 18.12 -10.78
CA GLY A 208 -11.27 17.21 -11.90
C GLY A 208 -10.22 16.11 -11.73
N ARG A 209 -9.12 16.15 -12.52
CA ARG A 209 -8.00 15.20 -12.43
C ARG A 209 -6.72 15.83 -11.84
N LYS A 210 -6.85 16.92 -11.14
CA LYS A 210 -5.73 17.65 -10.57
C LYS A 210 -5.86 17.76 -9.05
N VAL A 211 -4.82 17.38 -8.33
CA VAL A 211 -4.64 17.63 -6.90
C VAL A 211 -3.91 18.95 -6.74
N ILE A 212 -4.43 19.86 -5.95
CA ILE A 212 -3.79 21.15 -5.61
C ILE A 212 -3.42 21.09 -4.13
N VAL A 213 -2.12 21.13 -3.84
CA VAL A 213 -1.62 21.11 -2.47
C VAL A 213 -1.54 22.53 -1.94
N HIS A 214 -2.30 22.82 -0.86
CA HIS A 214 -2.36 24.14 -0.25
C HIS A 214 -1.43 24.30 0.96
N LYS A 215 -1.25 23.21 1.73
CA LYS A 215 -0.51 23.29 2.98
C LYS A 215 0.20 21.98 3.31
N MET A 216 1.37 22.09 3.92
CA MET A 216 2.10 20.97 4.48
C MET A 216 2.74 21.37 5.80
N GLU A 217 2.49 20.64 6.85
CA GLU A 217 2.96 20.93 8.20
C GLU A 217 3.43 19.67 8.91
N ARG A 218 4.37 19.81 9.85
CA ARG A 218 4.77 18.69 10.71
C ARG A 218 3.60 18.32 11.62
N LYS A 219 3.32 17.04 11.70
CA LYS A 219 2.34 16.50 12.64
C LYS A 219 2.89 16.70 14.06
N SER A 220 2.14 17.44 14.86
CA SER A 220 2.44 17.67 16.28
C SER A 220 2.27 16.41 17.12
#